data_f99f84b106b4e55459bdc4fd9db613db
#
_entry.id   f99f84b106b4e55459bdc4fd9db613db
#
_cell.length_a   1.000
_cell.length_b   1.000
_cell.length_c   1.000
_cell.angle_alpha   90.00
_cell.angle_beta   90.00
_cell.angle_gamma   90.00
#
_symmetry.space_group_name_H-M   'P 1'
#
loop_
_entity.id
_entity.type
_entity.pdbx_description
1 polymer ?
#
loop_
_entity_poly.entity_id
_entity_poly.type
_entity_poly.pdbx_seq_one_letter_code
_entity_poly.pdbx_strand_id
1 'polypeptide(L)'
;MKKGYIIVRVSIHDPELFKKYPVLSTEVMKKYGGKYIIRGGKFEVVEGEWPVDRTTVVEFESFENAKKCYESIDYSKAMEIRQKSTKSDLILIEGY
;
A
#
# COMPACT_ATOMS: atom_id res chain seq x y z
N MET A 1 -7.64 -16.15 14.26
CA MET A 1 -7.54 -14.69 14.21
C MET A 1 -7.65 -14.19 12.78
N LYS A 2 -8.41 -13.15 12.57
CA LYS A 2 -8.57 -12.56 11.23
C LYS A 2 -7.36 -11.73 10.86
N LYS A 3 -6.93 -11.85 9.62
CA LYS A 3 -5.83 -11.04 9.08
C LYS A 3 -6.27 -9.59 8.89
N GLY A 4 -5.31 -8.69 8.72
CA GLY A 4 -5.58 -7.31 8.35
C GLY A 4 -4.84 -6.99 7.06
N TYR A 5 -5.34 -6.00 6.33
CA TYR A 5 -4.77 -5.67 5.03
C TYR A 5 -4.64 -4.17 4.86
N ILE A 6 -3.56 -3.76 4.21
CA ILE A 6 -3.45 -2.44 3.62
C ILE A 6 -3.71 -2.62 2.14
N ILE A 7 -4.71 -1.91 1.62
CA ILE A 7 -4.98 -1.89 0.19
C ILE A 7 -4.75 -0.46 -0.29
N VAL A 8 -3.86 -0.31 -1.24
CA VAL A 8 -3.53 1.01 -1.79
C VAL A 8 -3.55 0.96 -3.32
N ARG A 9 -4.19 1.96 -3.91
CA ARG A 9 -4.20 2.12 -5.35
C ARG A 9 -3.66 3.49 -5.70
N VAL A 10 -2.84 3.56 -6.73
CA VAL A 10 -2.13 4.79 -7.08
C VAL A 10 -2.19 5.09 -8.57
N SER A 11 -2.31 6.38 -8.88
CA SER A 11 -2.04 6.93 -10.20
C SER A 11 -0.78 7.77 -10.06
N ILE A 12 0.26 7.38 -10.76
CA ILE A 12 1.59 7.97 -10.60
C ILE A 12 1.73 9.17 -11.54
N HIS A 13 2.01 10.36 -11.00
CA HIS A 13 2.25 11.55 -11.80
C HIS A 13 3.70 12.05 -11.76
N ASP A 14 4.49 11.53 -10.82
CA ASP A 14 5.93 11.82 -10.75
C ASP A 14 6.70 10.50 -10.58
N PRO A 15 6.98 9.80 -11.71
CA PRO A 15 7.63 8.50 -11.67
C PRO A 15 9.02 8.51 -11.02
N GLU A 16 9.79 9.58 -11.22
CA GLU A 16 11.13 9.67 -10.64
C GLU A 16 11.09 9.69 -9.11
N LEU A 17 10.20 10.51 -8.57
CA LEU A 17 10.02 10.57 -7.12
C LEU A 17 9.44 9.26 -6.60
N PHE A 18 8.46 8.69 -7.30
CA PHE A 18 7.80 7.46 -6.88
C PHE A 18 8.78 6.29 -6.74
N LYS A 19 9.86 6.25 -7.51
CA LYS A 19 10.85 5.16 -7.42
C LYS A 19 11.40 4.98 -6.01
N LYS A 20 11.38 6.02 -5.21
CA LYS A 20 11.88 5.98 -3.83
C LYS A 20 10.89 5.33 -2.88
N TYR A 21 9.60 5.31 -3.24
CA TYR A 21 8.56 4.79 -2.36
C TYR A 21 8.69 3.29 -2.07
N PRO A 22 8.80 2.40 -3.08
CA PRO A 22 8.91 0.96 -2.80
C PRO A 22 10.10 0.59 -1.95
N VAL A 23 11.21 1.30 -2.09
CA VAL A 23 12.42 1.04 -1.30
C VAL A 23 12.13 1.25 0.18
N LEU A 24 11.51 2.38 0.53
CA LEU A 24 11.20 2.71 1.92
C LEU A 24 10.03 1.87 2.45
N SER A 25 8.96 1.75 1.68
CA SER A 25 7.76 1.06 2.14
C SER A 25 8.00 -0.42 2.38
N THR A 26 8.81 -1.07 1.56
CA THR A 26 9.11 -2.50 1.72
C THR A 26 9.73 -2.79 3.07
N GLU A 27 10.71 -1.98 3.47
CA GLU A 27 11.39 -2.15 4.76
C GLU A 27 10.40 -1.99 5.93
N VAL A 28 9.56 -0.96 5.85
CA VAL A 28 8.60 -0.68 6.93
C VAL A 28 7.55 -1.77 7.02
N MET A 29 7.00 -2.20 5.88
CA MET A 29 5.99 -3.26 5.86
C MET A 29 6.53 -4.54 6.49
N LYS A 30 7.76 -4.94 6.14
CA LYS A 30 8.41 -6.12 6.72
C LYS A 30 8.59 -5.99 8.22
N LYS A 31 9.00 -4.83 8.68
CA LYS A 31 9.23 -4.57 10.11
C LYS A 31 7.97 -4.85 10.94
N TYR A 32 6.80 -4.57 10.39
CA TYR A 32 5.53 -4.78 11.07
C TYR A 32 4.85 -6.10 10.70
N GLY A 33 5.59 -7.00 10.06
CA GLY A 33 5.08 -8.32 9.72
C GLY A 33 4.21 -8.37 8.47
N GLY A 34 4.31 -7.34 7.64
CA GLY A 34 3.54 -7.27 6.39
C GLY A 34 4.11 -8.17 5.31
N LYS A 35 3.21 -8.77 4.55
CA LYS A 35 3.55 -9.63 3.42
C LYS A 35 2.80 -9.12 2.20
N TYR A 36 3.53 -8.78 1.14
CA TYR A 36 2.89 -8.37 -0.11
C TYR A 36 2.22 -9.58 -0.76
N ILE A 37 0.92 -9.49 -0.99
CA ILE A 37 0.18 -10.55 -1.69
C ILE A 37 -0.28 -10.10 -3.07
N ILE A 38 -0.42 -8.80 -3.28
CA ILE A 38 -0.62 -8.18 -4.60
C ILE A 38 0.30 -6.98 -4.64
N ARG A 39 1.10 -6.87 -5.69
CA ARG A 39 2.05 -5.77 -5.78
C ARG A 39 2.20 -5.31 -7.23
N GLY A 40 1.27 -4.46 -7.65
CA GLY A 40 1.31 -3.89 -8.98
C GLY A 40 1.15 -4.92 -10.11
N GLY A 41 0.42 -6.00 -9.83
CA GLY A 41 0.20 -7.04 -10.81
C GLY A 41 -0.69 -6.59 -11.97
N LYS A 42 -0.64 -7.35 -13.05
CA LYS A 42 -1.49 -7.16 -14.21
C LYS A 42 -2.95 -7.25 -13.79
N PHE A 43 -3.78 -6.36 -14.29
CA PHE A 43 -5.21 -6.41 -14.01
C PHE A 43 -6.03 -6.06 -15.26
N GLU A 44 -7.29 -6.43 -15.22
CA GLU A 44 -8.25 -6.17 -16.29
C GLU A 44 -9.53 -5.66 -15.65
N VAL A 45 -10.04 -4.53 -16.12
CA VAL A 45 -11.29 -3.97 -15.61
C VAL A 45 -12.47 -4.67 -16.31
N VAL A 46 -13.25 -5.41 -15.55
CA VAL A 46 -14.36 -6.21 -16.09
C VAL A 46 -15.68 -5.45 -15.98
N GLU A 47 -15.84 -4.67 -14.92
CA GLU A 47 -17.00 -3.83 -14.70
C GLU A 47 -16.58 -2.55 -14.00
N GLY A 48 -17.22 -1.45 -14.34
CA GLY A 48 -16.97 -0.17 -13.69
C GLY A 48 -15.68 0.49 -14.10
N GLU A 49 -15.15 1.32 -13.21
CA GLU A 49 -13.95 2.09 -13.46
C GLU A 49 -12.87 1.76 -12.42
N TRP A 50 -11.63 1.68 -12.88
CA TRP A 50 -10.49 1.47 -12.00
C TRP A 50 -9.36 2.37 -12.49
N PRO A 51 -9.50 3.71 -12.29
CA PRO A 51 -8.60 4.70 -12.91
C PRO A 51 -7.28 4.84 -12.15
N VAL A 52 -6.53 3.74 -12.03
CA VAL A 52 -5.24 3.75 -11.34
C VAL A 52 -4.22 2.92 -12.11
N ASP A 53 -2.95 3.24 -11.91
CA ASP A 53 -1.85 2.55 -12.58
C ASP A 53 -1.52 1.22 -11.88
N ARG A 54 -1.63 1.18 -10.56
CA ARG A 54 -1.29 -0.05 -9.85
C ARG A 54 -2.05 -0.17 -8.53
N THR A 55 -2.27 -1.42 -8.15
CA THR A 55 -2.91 -1.79 -6.90
C THR A 55 -1.97 -2.69 -6.10
N THR A 56 -1.87 -2.43 -4.81
CA THR A 56 -1.00 -3.20 -3.91
C THR A 56 -1.79 -3.62 -2.69
N VAL A 57 -1.61 -4.86 -2.27
CA VAL A 57 -2.24 -5.38 -1.05
C VAL A 57 -1.15 -6.01 -0.18
N VAL A 58 -1.09 -5.57 1.07
CA VAL A 58 -0.16 -6.09 2.07
C VAL A 58 -0.97 -6.75 3.18
N GLU A 59 -0.64 -8.00 3.49
CA GLU A 59 -1.30 -8.77 4.54
C GLU A 59 -0.50 -8.68 5.84
N PHE A 60 -1.22 -8.52 6.95
CA PHE A 60 -0.66 -8.51 8.30
C PHE A 60 -1.40 -9.54 9.15
N GLU A 61 -0.81 -9.92 10.27
CA GLU A 61 -1.42 -10.90 11.19
C GLU A 61 -2.79 -10.45 11.72
N SER A 62 -3.01 -9.13 11.81
CA SER A 62 -4.26 -8.57 12.30
C SER A 62 -4.50 -7.18 11.73
N PHE A 63 -5.74 -6.72 11.86
CA PHE A 63 -6.09 -5.34 11.52
C PHE A 63 -5.25 -4.35 12.33
N GLU A 64 -5.06 -4.62 13.62
CA GLU A 64 -4.29 -3.76 14.52
C GLU A 64 -2.84 -3.64 14.08
N ASN A 65 -2.25 -4.72 13.60
CA ASN A 65 -0.87 -4.69 13.10
C ASN A 65 -0.76 -3.86 11.82
N ALA A 66 -1.73 -3.98 10.92
CA ALA A 66 -1.77 -3.15 9.71
C ALA A 66 -1.87 -1.67 10.09
N LYS A 67 -2.71 -1.36 11.06
CA LYS A 67 -2.90 0.01 11.54
C LYS A 67 -1.64 0.57 12.20
N LYS A 68 -0.96 -0.24 13.02
CA LYS A 68 0.31 0.17 13.64
C LYS A 68 1.36 0.50 12.59
N CYS A 69 1.43 -0.30 11.54
CA CYS A 69 2.37 -0.05 10.44
C CYS A 69 2.06 1.30 9.77
N TYR A 70 0.82 1.49 9.38
CA TYR A 70 0.40 2.71 8.70
C TYR A 70 0.63 3.96 9.56
N GLU A 71 0.33 3.89 10.85
CA GLU A 71 0.44 5.03 11.78
C GLU A 71 1.86 5.24 12.32
N SER A 72 2.80 4.38 11.96
CA SER A 72 4.16 4.46 12.50
C SER A 72 4.92 5.67 11.94
N ILE A 73 5.87 6.15 12.73
CA ILE A 73 6.80 7.19 12.30
C ILE A 73 7.62 6.68 11.12
N ASP A 74 7.97 5.40 11.15
CA ASP A 74 8.74 4.76 10.07
C ASP A 74 8.03 4.88 8.72
N TYR A 75 6.71 4.70 8.70
CA TYR A 75 5.96 4.79 7.44
C TYR A 75 5.75 6.24 6.98
N SER A 76 5.84 7.21 7.87
CA SER A 76 5.55 8.61 7.53
C SER A 76 6.39 9.15 6.38
N LYS A 77 7.65 8.74 6.28
CA LYS A 77 8.54 9.17 5.19
C LYS A 77 8.11 8.58 3.85
N ALA A 78 7.76 7.30 3.86
CA ALA A 78 7.27 6.63 2.65
C ALA A 78 5.93 7.25 2.22
N MET A 79 5.04 7.49 3.18
CA MET A 79 3.75 8.13 2.94
C MET A 79 3.91 9.49 2.25
N GLU A 80 4.84 10.31 2.73
CA GLU A 80 5.09 11.63 2.15
C GLU A 80 5.48 11.53 0.68
N ILE A 81 6.37 10.59 0.35
CA ILE A 81 6.79 10.37 -1.04
C ILE A 81 5.61 9.91 -1.88
N ARG A 82 4.82 8.96 -1.38
CA ARG A 82 3.65 8.47 -2.12
C ARG A 82 2.65 9.59 -2.39
N GLN A 83 2.35 10.40 -1.37
CA GLN A 83 1.40 11.49 -1.50
C GLN A 83 1.87 12.59 -2.47
N LYS A 84 3.17 12.85 -2.51
CA LYS A 84 3.73 13.85 -3.41
C LYS A 84 3.86 13.36 -4.85
N SER A 85 4.00 12.06 -5.07
CA SER A 85 4.27 11.50 -6.39
C SER A 85 3.04 10.85 -7.04
N THR A 86 1.96 10.69 -6.31
CA THR A 86 0.78 9.99 -6.78
C THR A 86 -0.51 10.67 -6.34
N LYS A 87 -1.59 10.32 -7.04
CA LYS A 87 -2.94 10.45 -6.51
C LYS A 87 -3.29 9.05 -6.04
N SER A 88 -3.57 8.87 -4.75
CA SER A 88 -3.76 7.55 -4.19
C SER A 88 -4.91 7.47 -3.20
N ASP A 89 -5.46 6.27 -3.09
CA ASP A 89 -6.44 5.91 -2.07
C ASP A 89 -5.88 4.71 -1.32
N LEU A 90 -6.03 4.72 0.00
CA LEU A 90 -5.52 3.64 0.84
C LEU A 90 -6.56 3.33 1.91
N ILE A 91 -6.82 2.04 2.08
CA ILE A 91 -7.70 1.59 3.16
C ILE A 91 -7.00 0.53 4.00
N LEU A 92 -7.46 0.44 5.24
CA LEU A 92 -7.16 -0.67 6.13
C LEU A 92 -8.42 -1.49 6.21
N ILE A 93 -8.32 -2.80 6.04
CA ILE A 93 -9.51 -3.64 6.08
C ILE A 93 -9.19 -4.96 6.77
N GLU A 94 -10.16 -5.45 7.53
CA GLU A 94 -10.02 -6.74 8.21
C GLU A 94 -10.43 -7.86 7.26
N GLY A 95 -9.70 -8.96 7.32
CA GLY A 95 -9.99 -10.15 6.54
C GLY A 95 -11.19 -10.91 7.10
N TYR A 96 -11.66 -11.87 6.30
CA TYR A 96 -12.81 -12.70 6.65
C TYR A 96 -12.46 -13.80 7.69
#